data_02e8868223016ba1911a27f00582c4e6
#
_entry.id   02e8868223016ba1911a27f00582c4e6
#
_cell.length_a   1.000
_cell.length_b   1.000
_cell.length_c   1.000
_cell.angle_alpha   90.00
_cell.angle_beta   90.00
_cell.angle_gamma   90.00
#
_symmetry.space_group_name_H-M   'P 1'
#
loop_
_entity.id
_entity.type
_entity.pdbx_description
1 polymer ?
#
loop_
_entity_poly.entity_id
_entity_poly.type
_entity_poly.pdbx_seq_one_letter_code
_entity_poly.pdbx_strand_id
1 'polypeptide(L)'
;MKIIEVNVNNENKYLNQIANLEVQVLQNMEANGQIGQLFITGADDISEYIHSKENTVLVSVDDNDRVDAATYITQGQNMFTYNDITKYFKVSDEYESYVKSKYASETDYKKSALDAYKLKLKAYDYARNKVLQEFPEYSSINEFLKDELNSKSKFDEKSPLREKINSYMFEYVKNAQNDGEKDAVHKYEDFYWMTFSKMKDLIYGKDSQGKNGQNAITKELEGNLNLEAEYEKLRKESSLIIYNEKKNFEPNKYFSANPQNSIEIDTYITDPNKRSCGKARALVYEGIKKHINNFFSNQENDEIFLCSTLHRDNVSSKYVSEFFDLKDSLFVNRRFGRDREVHITRVKRDEAQEYLKHMAEKLAVLYGYNPEKIEISNEKKVQILNEQKAYERAEFHRLNRIRNRAKRGHLNIHGYSTDTFKMYGNFMRKKLNKIQRLQQNLDEISR
;
A
#
# COMPACT_ATOMS: atom_id res chain seq x y z
N MET A 1 29.10 -5.41 -5.14
CA MET A 1 28.00 -4.80 -4.35
C MET A 1 28.15 -5.33 -2.93
N LYS A 2 28.31 -4.43 -1.96
CA LYS A 2 28.38 -4.77 -0.54
C LYS A 2 27.06 -4.35 0.10
N ILE A 3 26.37 -5.29 0.74
CA ILE A 3 25.12 -5.06 1.48
C ILE A 3 25.44 -4.99 2.96
N ILE A 4 24.84 -4.01 3.64
CA ILE A 4 25.05 -3.75 5.06
C ILE A 4 23.67 -3.61 5.70
N GLU A 5 23.46 -4.29 6.82
CA GLU A 5 22.33 -4.04 7.69
C GLU A 5 22.66 -2.83 8.57
N VAL A 6 21.80 -1.82 8.52
CA VAL A 6 21.92 -0.64 9.38
C VAL A 6 21.24 -0.93 10.70
N ASN A 7 21.98 -0.75 11.77
CA ASN A 7 21.54 -1.00 13.14
C ASN A 7 22.09 0.09 14.08
N VAL A 8 21.73 0.04 15.33
CA VAL A 8 22.13 1.03 16.35
C VAL A 8 23.66 1.28 16.46
N ASN A 9 24.49 0.31 16.06
CA ASN A 9 25.94 0.44 16.16
C ASN A 9 26.55 1.20 14.95
N ASN A 10 25.90 1.24 13.81
CA ASN A 10 26.40 1.88 12.59
C ASN A 10 25.45 2.95 12.02
N GLU A 11 24.35 3.23 12.70
CA GLU A 11 23.34 4.22 12.33
C GLU A 11 23.95 5.58 11.99
N ASN A 12 24.80 6.11 12.88
CA ASN A 12 25.43 7.42 12.71
C ASN A 12 26.19 7.57 11.37
N LYS A 13 26.64 6.45 10.81
CA LYS A 13 27.36 6.46 9.53
C LYS A 13 26.43 6.53 8.33
N TYR A 14 25.29 5.87 8.40
CA TYR A 14 24.45 5.64 7.22
C TYR A 14 23.15 6.43 7.21
N LEU A 15 22.60 6.83 8.38
CA LEU A 15 21.30 7.49 8.50
C LEU A 15 21.17 8.72 7.58
N ASN A 16 22.08 9.66 7.69
CA ASN A 16 22.06 10.87 6.85
C ASN A 16 22.26 10.57 5.36
N GLN A 17 23.01 9.53 5.03
CA GLN A 17 23.20 9.12 3.64
C GLN A 17 21.91 8.54 3.05
N ILE A 18 21.15 7.78 3.83
CA ILE A 18 19.86 7.21 3.42
C ILE A 18 18.84 8.34 3.22
N ALA A 19 18.71 9.25 4.19
CA ALA A 19 17.80 10.39 4.09
C ALA A 19 18.12 11.28 2.88
N ASN A 20 19.40 11.55 2.62
CA ASN A 20 19.83 12.29 1.43
C ASN A 20 19.51 11.53 0.13
N LEU A 21 19.64 10.21 0.12
CA LEU A 21 19.28 9.39 -1.04
C LEU A 21 17.77 9.45 -1.32
N GLU A 22 16.92 9.42 -0.29
CA GLU A 22 15.47 9.60 -0.44
C GLU A 22 15.14 10.92 -1.12
N VAL A 23 15.73 12.02 -0.66
CA VAL A 23 15.53 13.36 -1.25
C VAL A 23 15.98 13.39 -2.71
N GLN A 24 17.14 12.82 -3.04
CA GLN A 24 17.62 12.75 -4.43
C GLN A 24 16.70 11.92 -5.33
N VAL A 25 16.20 10.80 -4.81
CA VAL A 25 15.25 9.95 -5.56
C VAL A 25 13.95 10.69 -5.78
N LEU A 26 13.39 11.36 -4.75
CA LEU A 26 12.18 12.16 -4.85
C LEU A 26 12.34 13.26 -5.91
N GLN A 27 13.37 14.07 -5.82
CA GLN A 27 13.64 15.16 -6.78
C GLN A 27 13.76 14.63 -8.21
N ASN A 28 14.43 13.49 -8.40
CA ASN A 28 14.52 12.87 -9.72
C ASN A 28 13.18 12.35 -10.22
N MET A 29 12.35 11.80 -9.33
CA MET A 29 11.01 11.32 -9.68
C MET A 29 10.11 12.49 -10.08
N GLU A 30 10.09 13.58 -9.32
CA GLU A 30 9.33 14.78 -9.61
C GLU A 30 9.76 15.43 -10.93
N ALA A 31 11.07 15.57 -11.17
CA ALA A 31 11.60 16.06 -12.44
C ALA A 31 11.19 15.20 -13.66
N ASN A 32 10.84 13.93 -13.43
CA ASN A 32 10.32 13.03 -14.47
C ASN A 32 8.80 12.91 -14.48
N GLY A 33 8.06 13.79 -13.79
CA GLY A 33 6.60 13.80 -13.73
C GLY A 33 6.00 12.71 -12.84
N GLN A 34 6.80 12.07 -12.00
CA GLN A 34 6.38 11.04 -11.05
C GLN A 34 6.05 11.64 -9.68
N ILE A 35 5.21 12.69 -9.71
CA ILE A 35 4.87 13.45 -8.50
C ILE A 35 4.11 12.55 -7.53
N GLY A 36 4.53 12.58 -6.26
CA GLY A 36 3.83 11.92 -5.18
C GLY A 36 3.89 10.41 -5.14
N GLN A 37 4.78 9.80 -5.89
CA GLN A 37 4.92 8.34 -5.93
C GLN A 37 5.85 7.79 -4.84
N LEU A 38 6.65 8.65 -4.21
CA LEU A 38 7.52 8.33 -3.09
C LEU A 38 7.15 9.18 -1.89
N PHE A 39 7.08 8.59 -0.72
CA PHE A 39 7.08 9.29 0.56
C PHE A 39 8.51 9.32 1.08
N ILE A 40 8.93 10.47 1.57
CA ILE A 40 10.17 10.59 2.32
C ILE A 40 9.88 10.17 3.75
N THR A 41 10.68 9.25 4.25
CA THR A 41 10.57 8.79 5.63
C THR A 41 11.19 9.83 6.57
N GLY A 42 12.32 10.41 6.19
CA GLY A 42 13.05 11.36 7.04
C GLY A 42 13.99 10.68 8.02
N ALA A 43 14.95 11.44 8.53
CA ALA A 43 16.01 10.87 9.38
C ALA A 43 15.47 10.30 10.70
N ASP A 44 14.53 11.01 11.32
CA ASP A 44 13.97 10.59 12.62
C ASP A 44 13.18 9.29 12.49
N ASP A 45 12.32 9.18 11.47
CA ASP A 45 11.53 7.98 11.21
C ASP A 45 12.44 6.80 10.81
N ILE A 46 13.50 7.05 10.01
CA ILE A 46 14.50 6.01 9.68
C ILE A 46 15.20 5.50 10.93
N SER A 47 15.53 6.40 11.86
CA SER A 47 16.10 6.04 13.15
C SER A 47 15.14 5.15 13.95
N GLU A 48 13.86 5.51 14.03
CA GLU A 48 12.85 4.67 14.67
C GLU A 48 12.77 3.28 14.03
N TYR A 49 12.85 3.19 12.71
CA TYR A 49 12.91 1.91 11.99
C TYR A 49 14.11 1.08 12.42
N ILE A 50 15.29 1.68 12.53
CA ILE A 50 16.54 1.01 12.92
C ILE A 50 16.48 0.48 14.36
N HIS A 51 15.77 1.17 15.25
CA HIS A 51 15.64 0.81 16.65
C HIS A 51 14.52 -0.23 16.91
N SER A 52 13.67 -0.50 15.95
CA SER A 52 12.62 -1.53 16.06
C SER A 52 13.15 -2.92 15.69
N LYS A 53 12.84 -3.91 16.53
CA LYS A 53 13.24 -5.31 16.31
C LYS A 53 12.49 -5.97 15.13
N GLU A 54 11.31 -5.47 14.83
CA GLU A 54 10.45 -5.95 13.75
C GLU A 54 10.89 -5.45 12.39
N ASN A 55 11.77 -4.43 12.37
CA ASN A 55 12.20 -3.80 11.14
C ASN A 55 13.60 -4.23 10.73
N THR A 56 13.85 -4.15 9.44
CA THR A 56 15.17 -4.33 8.86
C THR A 56 15.44 -3.23 7.85
N VAL A 57 16.52 -2.48 8.07
CA VAL A 57 17.03 -1.47 7.15
C VAL A 57 18.31 -2.00 6.52
N LEU A 58 18.31 -2.16 5.20
CA LEU A 58 19.46 -2.62 4.44
C LEU A 58 19.91 -1.54 3.46
N VAL A 59 21.23 -1.39 3.33
CA VAL A 59 21.83 -0.49 2.35
C VAL A 59 22.83 -1.23 1.46
N SER A 60 22.90 -0.82 0.20
CA SER A 60 24.03 -1.10 -0.66
C SER A 60 24.98 0.08 -0.62
N VAL A 61 26.29 -0.21 -0.51
CA VAL A 61 27.32 0.81 -0.55
C VAL A 61 28.26 0.56 -1.73
N ASP A 62 28.80 1.66 -2.27
CA ASP A 62 29.85 1.62 -3.29
C ASP A 62 31.25 1.43 -2.66
N ASP A 63 32.29 1.41 -3.49
CA ASP A 63 33.67 1.21 -3.06
C ASP A 63 34.19 2.34 -2.15
N ASN A 64 33.52 3.49 -2.13
CA ASN A 64 33.81 4.61 -1.23
C ASN A 64 32.95 4.62 0.00
N ASP A 65 32.22 3.51 0.28
CA ASP A 65 31.34 3.34 1.41
C ASP A 65 30.14 4.32 1.43
N ARG A 66 29.71 4.79 0.24
CA ARG A 66 28.56 5.66 0.05
C ARG A 66 27.32 4.83 -0.26
N VAL A 67 26.22 5.16 0.41
CA VAL A 67 24.93 4.52 0.17
C VAL A 67 24.42 4.86 -1.23
N ASP A 68 24.13 3.83 -2.01
CA ASP A 68 23.60 3.95 -3.36
C ASP A 68 22.28 3.19 -3.58
N ALA A 69 21.83 2.44 -2.60
CA ALA A 69 20.48 1.90 -2.52
C ALA A 69 20.11 1.61 -1.05
N ALA A 70 18.83 1.69 -0.74
CA ALA A 70 18.30 1.34 0.57
C ALA A 70 16.96 0.62 0.44
N THR A 71 16.61 -0.20 1.44
CA THR A 71 15.29 -0.81 1.59
C THR A 71 14.91 -0.90 3.06
N TYR A 72 13.61 -0.75 3.32
CA TYR A 72 13.00 -0.95 4.63
C TYR A 72 12.02 -2.10 4.52
N ILE A 73 12.11 -3.04 5.43
CA ILE A 73 11.23 -4.20 5.52
C ILE A 73 10.73 -4.30 6.94
N THR A 74 9.44 -4.40 7.11
CA THR A 74 8.75 -4.42 8.39
C THR A 74 7.98 -5.71 8.57
N GLN A 75 8.03 -6.29 9.76
CA GLN A 75 7.19 -7.42 10.16
C GLN A 75 6.19 -6.95 11.20
N GLY A 76 4.92 -7.29 11.03
CA GLY A 76 3.87 -7.06 12.04
C GLY A 76 3.32 -5.64 12.12
N GLN A 77 4.04 -4.65 11.61
CA GLN A 77 3.63 -3.24 11.62
C GLN A 77 3.42 -2.74 10.19
N ASN A 78 2.54 -3.38 9.48
CA ASN A 78 2.32 -3.04 8.09
C ASN A 78 1.58 -1.71 7.95
N MET A 79 1.97 -0.91 6.97
CA MET A 79 1.24 0.28 6.54
C MET A 79 -0.22 -0.04 6.21
N PHE A 80 -0.47 -1.29 5.79
CA PHE A 80 -1.79 -1.87 5.63
C PHE A 80 -1.95 -3.06 6.57
N THR A 81 -2.53 -2.80 7.72
CA THR A 81 -3.00 -3.88 8.59
C THR A 81 -4.18 -4.60 7.92
N TYR A 82 -4.47 -5.81 8.36
CA TYR A 82 -5.71 -6.49 7.97
C TYR A 82 -6.94 -5.57 8.13
N ASN A 83 -6.97 -4.78 9.20
CA ASN A 83 -8.01 -3.79 9.45
C ASN A 83 -8.07 -2.71 8.37
N ASP A 84 -6.94 -2.21 7.92
CA ASP A 84 -6.89 -1.19 6.85
C ASP A 84 -7.40 -1.72 5.54
N ILE A 85 -7.10 -2.95 5.23
CA ILE A 85 -7.50 -3.60 3.99
C ILE A 85 -8.98 -3.95 4.02
N THR A 86 -9.46 -4.44 5.13
CA THR A 86 -10.88 -4.76 5.30
C THR A 86 -11.81 -3.54 5.23
N LYS A 87 -11.29 -2.33 5.41
CA LYS A 87 -12.03 -1.10 5.10
C LYS A 87 -12.39 -0.99 3.62
N TYR A 88 -11.53 -1.47 2.79
CA TYR A 88 -11.65 -1.33 1.34
C TYR A 88 -12.29 -2.53 0.68
N PHE A 89 -12.27 -3.67 1.34
CA PHE A 89 -12.83 -4.91 0.85
C PHE A 89 -14.04 -5.32 1.69
N LYS A 90 -14.89 -6.11 1.10
CA LYS A 90 -15.98 -6.73 1.83
C LYS A 90 -15.36 -7.58 2.94
N VAL A 91 -15.60 -7.19 4.18
CA VAL A 91 -15.07 -7.90 5.36
C VAL A 91 -15.50 -9.34 5.29
N SER A 92 -14.58 -10.26 5.49
CA SER A 92 -14.88 -11.66 5.59
C SER A 92 -15.67 -11.94 6.89
N ASP A 93 -16.48 -12.95 6.85
CA ASP A 93 -17.23 -13.41 8.04
C ASP A 93 -16.27 -13.81 9.19
N GLU A 94 -15.06 -14.24 8.87
CA GLU A 94 -14.02 -14.59 9.83
C GLU A 94 -13.49 -13.35 10.59
N TYR A 95 -13.28 -12.22 9.90
CA TYR A 95 -12.87 -11.00 10.60
C TYR A 95 -13.99 -10.46 11.48
N GLU A 96 -15.23 -10.49 11.00
CA GLU A 96 -16.37 -10.13 11.82
C GLU A 96 -16.47 -11.04 13.06
N SER A 97 -16.25 -12.34 12.87
CA SER A 97 -16.19 -13.32 13.95
C SER A 97 -15.06 -13.04 14.94
N TYR A 98 -13.89 -12.66 14.44
CA TYR A 98 -12.76 -12.25 15.27
C TYR A 98 -13.08 -11.00 16.10
N VAL A 99 -13.65 -9.96 15.49
CA VAL A 99 -14.04 -8.76 16.25
C VAL A 99 -15.14 -9.09 17.27
N LYS A 100 -16.13 -9.91 16.88
CA LYS A 100 -17.16 -10.39 17.82
C LYS A 100 -16.59 -11.13 19.01
N SER A 101 -15.55 -11.94 18.80
CA SER A 101 -14.92 -12.72 19.87
C SER A 101 -14.27 -11.86 20.98
N LYS A 102 -14.00 -10.58 20.70
CA LYS A 102 -13.48 -9.63 21.71
C LYS A 102 -14.56 -9.20 22.71
N TYR A 103 -15.83 -9.41 22.42
CA TYR A 103 -16.95 -8.96 23.23
C TYR A 103 -17.61 -10.12 23.96
N ALA A 104 -18.00 -9.88 25.22
CA ALA A 104 -18.56 -10.90 26.08
C ALA A 104 -19.93 -11.42 25.60
N SER A 105 -20.68 -10.60 24.86
CA SER A 105 -21.99 -10.95 24.34
C SER A 105 -22.32 -10.22 23.03
N GLU A 106 -23.31 -10.71 22.29
CA GLU A 106 -23.82 -10.01 21.10
C GLU A 106 -24.41 -8.63 21.45
N THR A 107 -24.96 -8.48 22.64
CA THR A 107 -25.47 -7.21 23.14
C THR A 107 -24.34 -6.21 23.35
N ASP A 108 -23.23 -6.63 23.95
CA ASP A 108 -22.07 -5.78 24.15
C ASP A 108 -21.41 -5.40 22.81
N TYR A 109 -21.37 -6.34 21.87
CA TYR A 109 -20.90 -6.09 20.50
C TYR A 109 -21.74 -5.02 19.79
N LYS A 110 -23.06 -5.12 19.83
CA LYS A 110 -23.99 -4.13 19.24
C LYS A 110 -23.91 -2.77 19.93
N LYS A 111 -23.80 -2.76 21.26
CA LYS A 111 -23.61 -1.52 22.03
C LYS A 111 -22.32 -0.84 21.69
N SER A 112 -21.25 -1.59 21.54
CA SER A 112 -19.93 -1.05 21.13
C SER A 112 -19.93 -0.53 19.70
N ALA A 113 -20.64 -1.19 18.78
CA ALA A 113 -20.87 -0.68 17.42
C ALA A 113 -21.63 0.66 17.42
N LEU A 114 -22.61 0.83 18.31
CA LEU A 114 -23.34 2.08 18.48
C LEU A 114 -22.44 3.21 19.02
N ASP A 115 -21.61 2.91 20.02
CA ASP A 115 -20.65 3.89 20.55
C ASP A 115 -19.66 4.33 19.46
N ALA A 116 -19.12 3.38 18.69
CA ALA A 116 -18.24 3.65 17.57
C ALA A 116 -18.93 4.48 16.46
N TYR A 117 -20.20 4.19 16.17
CA TYR A 117 -21.03 4.93 15.23
C TYR A 117 -21.18 6.40 15.67
N LYS A 118 -21.53 6.64 16.95
CA LYS A 118 -21.67 7.99 17.52
C LYS A 118 -20.35 8.77 17.44
N LEU A 119 -19.24 8.14 17.80
CA LEU A 119 -17.93 8.80 17.74
C LEU A 119 -17.54 9.14 16.30
N LYS A 120 -17.83 8.25 15.35
CA LYS A 120 -17.57 8.48 13.91
C LYS A 120 -18.34 9.67 13.36
N LEU A 121 -19.61 9.83 13.76
CA LEU A 121 -20.43 10.99 13.36
C LEU A 121 -19.89 12.29 13.97
N LYS A 122 -19.56 12.27 15.26
CA LYS A 122 -18.98 13.46 15.94
C LYS A 122 -17.66 13.90 15.28
N ALA A 123 -16.79 12.92 14.98
CA ALA A 123 -15.51 13.18 14.32
C ALA A 123 -15.71 13.79 12.91
N TYR A 124 -16.70 13.29 12.17
CA TYR A 124 -17.02 13.83 10.85
C TYR A 124 -17.62 15.23 10.94
N ASP A 125 -18.54 15.50 11.87
CA ASP A 125 -19.11 16.83 12.06
C ASP A 125 -18.04 17.86 12.44
N TYR A 126 -17.14 17.49 13.36
CA TYR A 126 -15.99 18.31 13.70
C TYR A 126 -15.13 18.62 12.47
N ALA A 127 -14.76 17.60 11.72
CA ALA A 127 -13.93 17.74 10.53
C ALA A 127 -14.58 18.61 9.47
N ARG A 128 -15.88 18.41 9.20
CA ARG A 128 -16.66 19.22 8.27
C ARG A 128 -16.67 20.69 8.66
N ASN A 129 -16.96 20.98 9.92
CA ASN A 129 -17.03 22.35 10.42
C ASN A 129 -15.67 23.05 10.35
N LYS A 130 -14.57 22.33 10.64
CA LYS A 130 -13.21 22.86 10.49
C LYS A 130 -12.89 23.22 9.05
N VAL A 131 -13.22 22.32 8.10
CA VAL A 131 -12.98 22.59 6.68
C VAL A 131 -13.81 23.77 6.19
N LEU A 132 -15.08 23.86 6.54
CA LEU A 132 -15.92 25.01 6.13
C LEU A 132 -15.49 26.34 6.78
N GLN A 133 -14.85 26.29 7.95
CA GLN A 133 -14.22 27.49 8.53
C GLN A 133 -12.98 27.95 7.76
N GLU A 134 -12.20 27.02 7.19
CA GLU A 134 -11.05 27.37 6.36
C GLU A 134 -11.43 27.85 4.96
N PHE A 135 -12.58 27.41 4.44
CA PHE A 135 -13.09 27.74 3.11
C PHE A 135 -14.50 28.32 3.22
N PRO A 136 -14.62 29.55 3.76
CA PRO A 136 -15.92 30.18 4.05
C PRO A 136 -16.74 30.48 2.80
N GLU A 137 -16.15 30.45 1.61
CA GLU A 137 -16.82 30.61 0.32
C GLU A 137 -17.75 29.45 -0.03
N TYR A 138 -17.61 28.30 0.62
CA TYR A 138 -18.45 27.12 0.39
C TYR A 138 -19.52 26.97 1.48
N SER A 139 -20.76 26.81 1.05
CA SER A 139 -21.88 26.59 1.98
C SER A 139 -21.95 25.12 2.46
N SER A 140 -21.31 24.22 1.75
CA SER A 140 -21.28 22.79 2.08
C SER A 140 -20.04 22.08 1.53
N ILE A 141 -19.69 20.95 2.14
CA ILE A 141 -18.62 20.06 1.66
C ILE A 141 -18.94 19.57 0.24
N ASN A 142 -20.20 19.33 -0.08
CA ASN A 142 -20.59 18.88 -1.42
C ASN A 142 -20.37 19.95 -2.49
N GLU A 143 -20.51 21.23 -2.15
CA GLU A 143 -20.21 22.34 -3.04
C GLU A 143 -18.70 22.42 -3.29
N PHE A 144 -17.90 22.34 -2.24
CA PHE A 144 -16.45 22.29 -2.33
C PHE A 144 -15.97 21.12 -3.24
N LEU A 145 -16.49 19.91 -3.02
CA LEU A 145 -16.18 18.74 -3.85
C LEU A 145 -16.54 18.96 -5.33
N LYS A 146 -17.65 19.63 -5.58
CA LYS A 146 -18.10 19.90 -6.94
C LYS A 146 -17.13 20.81 -7.67
N ASP A 147 -16.59 21.80 -6.99
CA ASP A 147 -15.58 22.70 -7.54
C ASP A 147 -14.24 22.01 -7.71
N GLU A 148 -13.79 21.20 -6.76
CA GLU A 148 -12.60 20.36 -6.90
C GLU A 148 -12.71 19.42 -8.11
N LEU A 149 -13.85 18.77 -8.29
CA LEU A 149 -14.09 17.87 -9.42
C LEU A 149 -14.20 18.62 -10.77
N ASN A 150 -14.64 19.88 -10.77
CA ASN A 150 -14.76 20.70 -11.96
C ASN A 150 -13.49 21.48 -12.29
N SER A 151 -12.61 21.69 -11.33
CA SER A 151 -11.35 22.37 -11.58
C SER A 151 -10.46 21.58 -12.52
N LYS A 152 -9.75 22.25 -13.43
CA LYS A 152 -8.82 21.62 -14.37
C LYS A 152 -7.61 20.98 -13.70
N SER A 153 -7.36 21.29 -12.46
CA SER A 153 -6.38 20.64 -11.58
C SER A 153 -6.84 19.27 -11.08
N LYS A 154 -7.80 18.65 -11.74
CA LYS A 154 -8.36 17.31 -11.44
C LYS A 154 -7.31 16.22 -11.24
N PHE A 155 -6.08 16.53 -11.54
CA PHE A 155 -4.95 15.60 -11.59
C PHE A 155 -3.78 16.01 -10.72
N ASP A 156 -3.84 17.18 -10.10
CA ASP A 156 -3.06 17.40 -8.91
C ASP A 156 -3.66 16.52 -7.83
N GLU A 157 -2.95 15.51 -7.51
CA GLU A 157 -3.16 14.27 -6.80
C GLU A 157 -3.75 14.37 -5.40
N LYS A 158 -4.20 15.53 -5.03
CA LYS A 158 -4.77 15.78 -3.72
C LYS A 158 -6.23 16.12 -3.94
N SER A 159 -7.13 15.30 -3.43
CA SER A 159 -8.36 15.87 -2.89
C SER A 159 -7.97 16.50 -1.55
N PRO A 160 -7.61 17.79 -1.50
CA PRO A 160 -7.18 18.48 -0.28
C PRO A 160 -8.25 18.35 0.78
N LEU A 161 -9.51 18.34 0.34
CA LEU A 161 -10.68 18.21 1.19
C LEU A 161 -10.70 16.87 1.95
N ARG A 162 -10.47 15.76 1.25
CA ARG A 162 -10.52 14.45 1.89
C ARG A 162 -9.40 14.25 2.88
N GLU A 163 -8.18 14.66 2.52
CA GLU A 163 -7.05 14.64 3.45
C GLU A 163 -7.33 15.48 4.69
N LYS A 164 -7.88 16.69 4.50
CA LYS A 164 -8.26 17.56 5.61
C LYS A 164 -9.35 16.93 6.47
N ILE A 165 -10.40 16.39 5.87
CA ILE A 165 -11.46 15.71 6.62
C ILE A 165 -10.89 14.53 7.42
N ASN A 166 -10.08 13.68 6.82
CA ASN A 166 -9.48 12.56 7.52
C ASN A 166 -8.53 13.03 8.63
N SER A 167 -7.73 14.06 8.38
CA SER A 167 -6.84 14.66 9.38
C SER A 167 -7.61 15.21 10.59
N TYR A 168 -8.68 15.96 10.34
CA TYR A 168 -9.50 16.51 11.41
C TYR A 168 -10.33 15.44 12.15
N MET A 169 -10.81 14.39 11.44
CA MET A 169 -11.42 13.26 12.11
C MET A 169 -10.43 12.55 13.03
N PHE A 170 -9.20 12.36 12.58
CA PHE A 170 -8.14 11.76 13.38
C PHE A 170 -7.77 12.64 14.57
N GLU A 171 -7.64 13.95 14.37
CA GLU A 171 -7.42 14.94 15.45
C GLU A 171 -8.51 14.85 16.51
N TYR A 172 -9.78 14.81 16.09
CA TYR A 172 -10.91 14.66 17.01
C TYR A 172 -10.83 13.38 17.83
N VAL A 173 -10.57 12.26 17.18
CA VAL A 173 -10.47 10.94 17.86
C VAL A 173 -9.29 10.93 18.83
N LYS A 174 -8.14 11.51 18.44
CA LYS A 174 -6.97 11.63 19.32
C LYS A 174 -7.25 12.50 20.56
N ASN A 175 -7.97 13.61 20.38
CA ASN A 175 -8.37 14.48 21.48
C ASN A 175 -9.35 13.78 22.43
N ALA A 176 -10.34 13.07 21.89
CA ALA A 176 -11.24 12.22 22.68
C ALA A 176 -10.51 11.17 23.50
N GLN A 177 -9.44 10.59 22.97
CA GLN A 177 -8.56 9.66 23.72
C GLN A 177 -7.86 10.35 24.91
N ASN A 178 -7.38 11.57 24.71
CA ASN A 178 -6.72 12.36 25.73
C ASN A 178 -7.71 12.85 26.83
N ASP A 179 -8.94 13.15 26.42
CA ASP A 179 -10.02 13.63 27.30
C ASP A 179 -10.68 12.48 28.12
N GLY A 180 -10.15 11.29 28.04
CA GLY A 180 -10.59 10.16 28.86
C GLY A 180 -11.58 9.21 28.17
N GLU A 181 -11.98 9.45 26.92
CA GLU A 181 -12.87 8.59 26.14
C GLU A 181 -12.14 7.37 25.52
N LYS A 182 -11.14 6.81 26.19
CA LYS A 182 -10.29 5.72 25.68
C LYS A 182 -11.09 4.51 25.24
N ASP A 183 -12.13 4.15 25.98
CA ASP A 183 -13.01 3.02 25.67
C ASP A 183 -13.78 3.25 24.36
N ALA A 184 -14.30 4.47 24.14
CA ALA A 184 -14.99 4.83 22.91
C ALA A 184 -14.04 4.80 21.69
N VAL A 185 -12.79 5.20 21.87
CA VAL A 185 -11.76 5.16 20.82
C VAL A 185 -11.42 3.73 20.45
N HIS A 186 -11.21 2.83 21.40
CA HIS A 186 -10.97 1.41 21.11
C HIS A 186 -12.15 0.76 20.37
N LYS A 187 -13.37 1.09 20.77
CA LYS A 187 -14.56 0.63 20.04
C LYS A 187 -14.59 1.20 18.62
N TYR A 188 -14.26 2.48 18.45
CA TYR A 188 -14.16 3.08 17.13
C TYR A 188 -13.15 2.36 16.24
N GLU A 189 -11.99 1.98 16.76
CA GLU A 189 -10.97 1.23 16.05
C GLU A 189 -11.47 -0.15 15.60
N ASP A 190 -12.16 -0.87 16.45
CA ASP A 190 -12.74 -2.18 16.12
C ASP A 190 -13.79 -2.11 15.01
N PHE A 191 -14.55 -1.01 14.92
CA PHE A 191 -15.62 -0.83 13.95
C PHE A 191 -15.31 0.17 12.83
N TYR A 192 -14.12 0.72 12.79
CA TYR A 192 -13.74 1.74 11.82
C TYR A 192 -13.93 1.28 10.37
N TRP A 193 -13.74 0.02 10.08
CA TRP A 193 -13.89 -0.62 8.77
C TRP A 193 -15.35 -0.73 8.30
N MET A 194 -16.32 -0.73 9.22
CA MET A 194 -17.73 -0.83 8.86
C MET A 194 -18.25 0.46 8.22
N THR A 195 -19.07 0.29 7.18
CA THR A 195 -19.88 1.40 6.65
C THR A 195 -20.97 1.76 7.64
N PHE A 196 -21.48 2.99 7.57
CA PHE A 196 -22.62 3.37 8.39
C PHE A 196 -23.83 2.45 8.14
N SER A 197 -24.10 2.07 6.88
CA SER A 197 -25.15 1.13 6.56
C SER A 197 -24.97 -0.21 7.27
N LYS A 198 -23.75 -0.78 7.23
CA LYS A 198 -23.46 -2.05 7.91
C LYS A 198 -23.54 -1.93 9.43
N MET A 199 -23.09 -0.81 9.99
CA MET A 199 -23.25 -0.54 11.43
C MET A 199 -24.72 -0.43 11.83
N LYS A 200 -25.55 0.22 11.03
CA LYS A 200 -27.03 0.27 11.26
C LYS A 200 -27.67 -1.10 11.18
N ASP A 201 -27.35 -1.88 10.17
CA ASP A 201 -27.87 -3.25 10.04
C ASP A 201 -27.48 -4.11 11.24
N LEU A 202 -26.27 -3.93 11.78
CA LEU A 202 -25.82 -4.61 12.98
C LEU A 202 -26.58 -4.14 14.23
N ILE A 203 -26.75 -2.83 14.41
CA ILE A 203 -27.35 -2.23 15.61
C ILE A 203 -28.85 -2.48 15.65
N TYR A 204 -29.54 -2.31 14.52
CA TYR A 204 -31.00 -2.30 14.44
C TYR A 204 -31.62 -3.57 13.80
N GLY A 205 -30.81 -4.40 13.15
CA GLY A 205 -31.27 -5.54 12.36
C GLY A 205 -31.59 -5.18 10.91
N LYS A 206 -31.49 -6.16 10.02
CA LYS A 206 -31.68 -5.97 8.56
C LYS A 206 -33.10 -5.52 8.15
N ASP A 207 -34.09 -5.75 8.99
CA ASP A 207 -35.47 -5.41 8.71
C ASP A 207 -35.89 -3.99 9.12
N SER A 208 -34.96 -3.22 9.67
CA SER A 208 -35.22 -1.87 10.21
C SER A 208 -35.40 -0.79 9.13
N GLN A 209 -35.24 -1.11 7.85
CA GLN A 209 -35.64 -0.22 6.74
C GLN A 209 -37.16 -0.19 6.52
N GLY A 210 -37.92 -1.03 7.21
CA GLY A 210 -39.40 -1.02 7.26
C GLY A 210 -39.91 0.07 8.22
N LYS A 211 -40.91 0.80 7.80
CA LYS A 211 -41.48 2.03 8.35
C LYS A 211 -41.87 2.07 9.84
N ASN A 212 -41.61 1.06 10.66
CA ASN A 212 -42.09 0.97 12.04
C ASN A 212 -41.02 0.75 13.14
N GLY A 213 -39.74 0.81 12.81
CA GLY A 213 -38.64 0.63 13.78
C GLY A 213 -38.09 1.93 14.37
N GLN A 214 -38.95 2.90 14.73
CA GLN A 214 -38.52 4.08 15.48
C GLN A 214 -38.29 3.74 16.95
N ASN A 215 -37.18 3.12 17.26
CA ASN A 215 -36.72 2.97 18.63
C ASN A 215 -36.15 4.32 19.16
N ALA A 216 -36.10 4.48 20.50
CA ALA A 216 -35.63 5.69 21.16
C ALA A 216 -34.21 6.15 20.65
N ILE A 217 -33.40 5.21 20.20
CA ILE A 217 -32.06 5.44 19.64
C ILE A 217 -32.14 6.14 18.28
N THR A 218 -33.15 5.84 17.45
CA THR A 218 -33.36 6.50 16.15
C THR A 218 -33.66 7.98 16.34
N LYS A 219 -34.43 8.34 17.37
CA LYS A 219 -34.75 9.73 17.71
C LYS A 219 -33.49 10.52 18.13
N GLU A 220 -32.60 9.90 18.89
CA GLU A 220 -31.33 10.52 19.30
C GLU A 220 -30.39 10.75 18.08
N LEU A 221 -30.48 9.91 17.05
CA LEU A 221 -29.67 10.00 15.83
C LEU A 221 -30.35 10.78 14.69
N GLU A 222 -31.66 11.11 14.78
CA GLU A 222 -32.39 11.82 13.74
C GLU A 222 -31.74 13.15 13.32
N GLY A 223 -31.11 13.85 14.28
CA GLY A 223 -30.34 15.07 14.02
C GLY A 223 -29.04 14.83 13.20
N ASN A 224 -28.57 13.59 13.15
CA ASN A 224 -27.29 13.22 12.52
C ASN A 224 -27.45 12.51 11.17
N LEU A 225 -28.68 12.19 10.74
CA LEU A 225 -28.96 11.48 9.49
C LEU A 225 -28.47 12.27 8.26
N ASN A 226 -28.52 13.59 8.30
CA ASN A 226 -27.99 14.44 7.23
C ASN A 226 -26.46 14.33 7.14
N LEU A 227 -25.77 14.32 8.27
CA LEU A 227 -24.33 14.15 8.33
C LEU A 227 -23.87 12.79 7.84
N GLU A 228 -24.61 11.76 8.18
CA GLU A 228 -24.35 10.42 7.68
C GLU A 228 -24.48 10.34 6.16
N ALA A 229 -25.58 10.87 5.62
CA ALA A 229 -25.82 10.89 4.19
C ALA A 229 -24.74 11.71 3.45
N GLU A 230 -24.31 12.82 4.02
CA GLU A 230 -23.25 13.67 3.50
C GLU A 230 -21.90 12.94 3.53
N TYR A 231 -21.55 12.26 4.63
CA TYR A 231 -20.35 11.47 4.74
C TYR A 231 -20.33 10.30 3.74
N GLU A 232 -21.42 9.55 3.61
CA GLU A 232 -21.52 8.44 2.65
C GLU A 232 -21.46 8.95 1.20
N LYS A 233 -22.01 10.13 0.92
CA LYS A 233 -21.88 10.77 -0.39
C LYS A 233 -20.42 11.18 -0.64
N LEU A 234 -19.79 11.87 0.31
CA LEU A 234 -18.37 12.21 0.26
C LEU A 234 -17.52 10.96 0.03
N ARG A 235 -17.81 9.90 0.77
CA ARG A 235 -17.11 8.63 0.64
C ARG A 235 -17.30 7.99 -0.72
N LYS A 236 -18.50 8.01 -1.29
CA LYS A 236 -18.79 7.48 -2.64
C LYS A 236 -18.14 8.33 -3.73
N GLU A 237 -18.23 9.64 -3.64
CA GLU A 237 -17.70 10.57 -4.63
C GLU A 237 -16.16 10.68 -4.56
N SER A 238 -15.60 10.61 -3.37
CA SER A 238 -14.16 10.63 -3.14
C SER A 238 -13.52 9.23 -3.17
N SER A 239 -14.29 8.16 -3.03
CA SER A 239 -13.80 6.80 -3.20
C SER A 239 -13.85 6.44 -4.67
N LEU A 240 -12.70 6.37 -5.29
CA LEU A 240 -12.55 5.49 -6.42
C LEU A 240 -12.98 4.10 -5.95
N ILE A 241 -13.91 3.52 -6.69
CA ILE A 241 -14.37 2.17 -6.47
C ILE A 241 -13.13 1.29 -6.43
N ILE A 242 -12.97 0.56 -5.35
CA ILE A 242 -11.98 -0.50 -5.29
C ILE A 242 -12.41 -1.49 -6.37
N TYR A 243 -11.69 -1.46 -7.48
CA TYR A 243 -11.87 -2.47 -8.50
C TYR A 243 -11.31 -3.77 -7.96
N ASN A 244 -12.18 -4.50 -7.32
CA ASN A 244 -11.97 -5.91 -7.18
C ASN A 244 -12.29 -6.55 -8.53
N GLU A 245 -11.27 -6.74 -9.36
CA GLU A 245 -11.40 -7.49 -10.62
C GLU A 245 -11.81 -8.96 -10.36
N LYS A 246 -11.63 -9.42 -9.12
CA LYS A 246 -12.06 -10.73 -8.66
C LYS A 246 -13.42 -10.59 -7.98
N LYS A 247 -14.46 -11.10 -8.60
CA LYS A 247 -15.86 -11.10 -8.09
C LYS A 247 -16.01 -11.69 -6.69
N ASN A 248 -15.03 -12.42 -6.17
CA ASN A 248 -15.02 -13.10 -4.87
C ASN A 248 -13.68 -12.85 -4.16
N PHE A 249 -13.41 -11.61 -3.78
CA PHE A 249 -12.25 -11.30 -2.98
C PHE A 249 -12.48 -11.75 -1.53
N GLU A 250 -11.66 -12.68 -1.08
CA GLU A 250 -11.65 -13.15 0.30
C GLU A 250 -10.39 -12.64 0.99
N PRO A 251 -10.48 -11.63 1.88
CA PRO A 251 -9.32 -11.04 2.53
C PRO A 251 -8.37 -12.06 3.15
N ASN A 252 -8.91 -13.10 3.77
CA ASN A 252 -8.11 -14.13 4.45
C ASN A 252 -7.21 -14.97 3.54
N LYS A 253 -7.49 -14.98 2.23
CA LYS A 253 -6.59 -15.61 1.26
C LYS A 253 -5.32 -14.81 1.01
N TYR A 254 -5.32 -13.53 1.38
CA TYR A 254 -4.28 -12.58 1.03
C TYR A 254 -3.66 -11.90 2.25
N PHE A 255 -4.36 -11.89 3.38
CA PHE A 255 -3.90 -11.21 4.59
C PHE A 255 -4.17 -12.07 5.81
N SER A 256 -3.22 -12.10 6.72
CA SER A 256 -3.45 -12.68 8.04
C SER A 256 -4.19 -11.69 8.94
N ALA A 257 -5.14 -12.19 9.73
CA ALA A 257 -5.71 -11.42 10.83
C ALA A 257 -4.67 -11.12 11.94
N ASN A 258 -3.62 -11.95 12.02
CA ASN A 258 -2.47 -11.67 12.87
C ASN A 258 -1.42 -10.87 12.09
N PRO A 259 -1.18 -9.59 12.41
CA PRO A 259 -0.19 -8.76 11.72
C PRO A 259 1.21 -9.35 11.72
N GLN A 260 1.58 -10.11 12.74
CA GLN A 260 2.91 -10.75 12.86
C GLN A 260 3.18 -11.77 11.75
N ASN A 261 2.13 -12.28 11.09
CA ASN A 261 2.26 -13.17 9.93
C ASN A 261 2.44 -12.41 8.61
N SER A 262 2.78 -11.14 8.65
CA SER A 262 2.98 -10.31 7.46
C SER A 262 4.34 -9.66 7.46
N ILE A 263 4.98 -9.62 6.29
CA ILE A 263 6.19 -8.86 6.01
C ILE A 263 5.82 -7.83 4.93
N GLU A 264 6.02 -6.56 5.22
CA GLU A 264 5.86 -5.48 4.24
C GLU A 264 7.21 -5.02 3.71
N ILE A 265 7.34 -5.01 2.39
CA ILE A 265 8.40 -4.30 1.68
C ILE A 265 7.93 -2.85 1.59
N ASP A 266 8.29 -2.05 2.57
CA ASP A 266 7.79 -0.68 2.70
C ASP A 266 8.45 0.25 1.68
N THR A 267 9.77 0.34 1.70
CA THR A 267 10.51 1.25 0.83
C THR A 267 11.71 0.55 0.20
N TYR A 268 11.96 0.86 -1.07
CA TYR A 268 13.19 0.52 -1.77
C TYR A 268 13.55 1.62 -2.75
N ILE A 269 14.73 2.17 -2.57
CA ILE A 269 15.26 3.29 -3.35
C ILE A 269 16.63 2.94 -3.91
N THR A 270 16.95 3.54 -5.04
CA THR A 270 18.27 3.40 -5.68
C THR A 270 18.68 4.73 -6.28
N ASP A 271 19.96 5.07 -6.14
CA ASP A 271 20.57 6.25 -6.78
C ASP A 271 20.09 6.35 -8.24
N PRO A 272 19.48 7.48 -8.61
CA PRO A 272 18.96 7.69 -9.96
C PRO A 272 19.97 7.42 -11.07
N ASN A 273 21.25 7.64 -10.81
CA ASN A 273 22.35 7.44 -11.77
C ASN A 273 22.85 5.99 -11.84
N LYS A 274 22.49 5.16 -10.84
CA LYS A 274 22.92 3.77 -10.72
C LYS A 274 21.76 2.77 -10.87
N ARG A 275 20.66 3.17 -11.49
CA ARG A 275 19.45 2.33 -11.69
C ARG A 275 19.74 1.16 -12.65
N SER A 276 18.91 0.14 -12.55
CA SER A 276 18.89 -1.06 -13.40
C SER A 276 19.99 -2.10 -13.12
N CYS A 277 20.75 -1.96 -12.04
CA CYS A 277 21.77 -2.91 -11.63
C CYS A 277 21.26 -4.02 -10.68
N GLY A 278 19.95 -4.11 -10.46
CA GLY A 278 19.36 -5.10 -9.56
C GLY A 278 19.53 -4.83 -8.06
N LYS A 279 20.14 -3.71 -7.65
CA LYS A 279 20.46 -3.40 -6.25
C LYS A 279 19.26 -3.42 -5.33
N ALA A 280 18.17 -2.72 -5.70
CA ALA A 280 16.93 -2.75 -4.91
C ALA A 280 16.40 -4.17 -4.73
N ARG A 281 16.43 -4.99 -5.80
CA ARG A 281 15.99 -6.39 -5.71
C ARG A 281 16.88 -7.24 -4.81
N ALA A 282 18.19 -7.04 -4.88
CA ALA A 282 19.11 -7.75 -4.02
C ALA A 282 18.91 -7.39 -2.53
N LEU A 283 18.72 -6.10 -2.23
CA LEU A 283 18.41 -5.65 -0.87
C LEU A 283 17.09 -6.23 -0.37
N VAL A 284 16.03 -6.15 -1.18
CA VAL A 284 14.73 -6.72 -0.84
C VAL A 284 14.83 -8.22 -0.62
N TYR A 285 15.57 -8.94 -1.46
CA TYR A 285 15.81 -10.38 -1.29
C TYR A 285 16.46 -10.70 0.06
N GLU A 286 17.55 -10.02 0.39
CA GLU A 286 18.26 -10.27 1.67
C GLU A 286 17.35 -9.98 2.88
N GLY A 287 16.56 -8.91 2.81
CA GLY A 287 15.62 -8.59 3.86
C GLY A 287 14.48 -9.63 3.98
N ILE A 288 13.83 -9.99 2.88
CA ILE A 288 12.79 -11.03 2.87
C ILE A 288 13.35 -12.35 3.39
N LYS A 289 14.52 -12.76 2.91
CA LYS A 289 15.19 -14.00 3.35
C LYS A 289 15.41 -14.01 4.86
N LYS A 290 15.93 -12.92 5.41
CA LYS A 290 16.12 -12.77 6.85
C LYS A 290 14.81 -12.94 7.61
N HIS A 291 13.75 -12.21 7.20
CA HIS A 291 12.45 -12.26 7.87
C HIS A 291 11.77 -13.63 7.74
N ILE A 292 11.77 -14.23 6.56
CA ILE A 292 11.18 -15.58 6.35
C ILE A 292 11.89 -16.62 7.22
N ASN A 293 13.22 -16.62 7.24
CA ASN A 293 13.97 -17.58 8.03
C ASN A 293 13.73 -17.38 9.54
N ASN A 294 13.74 -16.13 10.02
CA ASN A 294 13.44 -15.82 11.42
C ASN A 294 12.02 -16.23 11.79
N PHE A 295 11.04 -15.92 10.94
CA PHE A 295 9.65 -16.23 11.19
C PHE A 295 9.43 -17.74 11.34
N PHE A 296 9.86 -18.53 10.37
CA PHE A 296 9.65 -19.97 10.40
C PHE A 296 10.55 -20.72 11.40
N SER A 297 11.63 -20.10 11.86
CA SER A 297 12.45 -20.67 12.95
C SER A 297 11.83 -20.49 14.32
N ASN A 298 11.07 -19.41 14.54
CA ASN A 298 10.62 -18.99 15.86
C ASN A 298 9.12 -19.16 16.10
N GLN A 299 8.33 -19.47 15.08
CA GLN A 299 6.88 -19.56 15.16
C GLN A 299 6.33 -20.86 14.57
N GLU A 300 5.24 -21.36 15.16
CA GLU A 300 4.53 -22.55 14.68
C GLU A 300 3.62 -22.28 13.46
N ASN A 301 3.57 -21.04 12.98
CA ASN A 301 2.71 -20.68 11.86
C ASN A 301 3.18 -21.32 10.55
N ASP A 302 2.24 -21.82 9.77
CA ASP A 302 2.50 -22.53 8.53
C ASP A 302 2.65 -21.63 7.30
N GLU A 303 2.33 -20.36 7.43
CA GLU A 303 2.37 -19.41 6.30
C GLU A 303 2.68 -17.99 6.73
N ILE A 304 3.33 -17.26 5.82
CA ILE A 304 3.60 -15.82 5.95
C ILE A 304 3.15 -15.09 4.68
N PHE A 305 2.67 -13.87 4.85
CA PHE A 305 2.24 -13.00 3.76
C PHE A 305 3.31 -11.95 3.49
N LEU A 306 3.74 -11.87 2.24
CA LEU A 306 4.61 -10.79 1.76
C LEU A 306 3.76 -9.77 1.05
N CYS A 307 3.88 -8.51 1.41
CA CYS A 307 3.14 -7.44 0.77
C CYS A 307 4.03 -6.24 0.44
N SER A 308 3.60 -5.45 -0.50
CA SER A 308 4.18 -4.15 -0.85
C SER A 308 3.07 -3.21 -1.29
N THR A 309 3.14 -1.99 -0.80
CA THR A 309 2.19 -0.95 -1.15
C THR A 309 2.86 0.09 -2.04
N LEU A 310 2.31 0.31 -3.21
CA LEU A 310 2.91 1.20 -4.18
C LEU A 310 1.88 2.12 -4.84
N HIS A 311 2.35 3.27 -5.31
CA HIS A 311 1.52 4.14 -6.12
C HIS A 311 1.18 3.44 -7.44
N ARG A 312 -0.07 3.54 -7.86
CA ARG A 312 -0.58 2.90 -9.08
C ARG A 312 0.28 3.15 -10.32
N ASP A 313 0.78 4.38 -10.48
CA ASP A 313 1.59 4.78 -11.62
C ASP A 313 3.10 4.55 -11.41
N ASN A 314 3.51 4.04 -10.24
CA ASN A 314 4.90 3.71 -9.99
C ASN A 314 5.29 2.38 -10.63
N VAL A 315 5.48 2.44 -11.94
CA VAL A 315 5.84 1.28 -12.76
C VAL A 315 7.14 0.62 -12.28
N SER A 316 8.10 1.41 -11.78
CA SER A 316 9.38 0.87 -11.29
C SER A 316 9.20 0.02 -10.04
N SER A 317 8.38 0.48 -9.10
CA SER A 317 8.06 -0.27 -7.88
C SER A 317 7.27 -1.54 -8.20
N LYS A 318 6.32 -1.44 -9.12
CA LYS A 318 5.57 -2.61 -9.58
C LYS A 318 6.47 -3.74 -10.07
N TYR A 319 7.52 -3.40 -10.84
CA TYR A 319 8.48 -4.42 -11.30
C TYR A 319 9.34 -5.04 -10.21
N VAL A 320 9.55 -4.35 -9.11
CA VAL A 320 10.20 -4.96 -7.94
C VAL A 320 9.25 -5.94 -7.27
N SER A 321 8.02 -5.52 -7.01
CA SER A 321 6.99 -6.38 -6.38
C SER A 321 6.73 -7.65 -7.21
N GLU A 322 6.51 -7.50 -8.50
CA GLU A 322 6.27 -8.64 -9.41
C GLU A 322 7.47 -9.57 -9.56
N PHE A 323 8.70 -9.04 -9.39
CA PHE A 323 9.91 -9.87 -9.36
C PHE A 323 9.88 -10.87 -8.21
N PHE A 324 9.31 -10.49 -7.06
CA PHE A 324 9.13 -11.34 -5.89
C PHE A 324 7.81 -12.11 -5.90
N ASP A 325 7.20 -12.26 -7.07
CA ASP A 325 5.94 -12.96 -7.26
C ASP A 325 4.76 -12.40 -6.44
N LEU A 326 4.85 -11.14 -6.02
CA LEU A 326 3.73 -10.42 -5.44
C LEU A 326 2.74 -10.09 -6.58
N LYS A 327 1.94 -11.10 -6.97
CA LYS A 327 1.12 -11.06 -8.20
C LYS A 327 -0.29 -10.57 -7.98
N ASP A 328 -0.81 -10.77 -6.77
CA ASP A 328 -2.17 -10.35 -6.48
C ASP A 328 -2.19 -8.86 -6.20
N SER A 329 -2.63 -8.12 -7.20
CA SER A 329 -2.76 -6.67 -7.10
C SER A 329 -4.15 -6.32 -6.58
N LEU A 330 -4.18 -5.61 -5.47
CA LEU A 330 -5.38 -5.07 -4.88
C LEU A 330 -5.34 -3.55 -5.00
N PHE A 331 -6.37 -2.97 -5.60
CA PHE A 331 -6.47 -1.52 -5.63
C PHE A 331 -6.97 -1.01 -4.29
N VAL A 332 -6.13 -0.25 -3.61
CA VAL A 332 -6.50 0.49 -2.43
C VAL A 332 -6.63 1.95 -2.80
N ASN A 333 -7.85 2.44 -2.68
CA ASN A 333 -8.12 3.79 -3.06
C ASN A 333 -7.45 4.79 -2.11
N ARG A 334 -6.84 5.80 -2.70
CA ARG A 334 -6.45 7.09 -2.13
C ARG A 334 -6.01 7.11 -0.66
N ARG A 335 -5.26 6.13 -0.21
CA ARG A 335 -4.56 6.28 1.05
C ARG A 335 -3.50 7.38 0.88
N PHE A 336 -3.43 8.30 1.80
CA PHE A 336 -2.59 9.50 1.70
C PHE A 336 -2.89 10.39 0.47
N GLY A 337 -4.15 10.43 0.04
CA GLY A 337 -4.58 11.25 -1.11
C GLY A 337 -4.21 10.68 -2.48
N ARG A 338 -3.73 9.42 -2.57
CA ARG A 338 -3.21 8.83 -3.81
C ARG A 338 -3.69 7.42 -4.04
N ASP A 339 -3.85 7.07 -5.32
CA ASP A 339 -4.22 5.72 -5.73
C ASP A 339 -3.04 4.78 -5.46
N ARG A 340 -3.26 3.80 -4.60
CA ARG A 340 -2.28 2.77 -4.27
C ARG A 340 -2.76 1.39 -4.60
N GLU A 341 -1.83 0.57 -5.04
CA GLU A 341 -2.00 -0.86 -5.23
C GLU A 341 -1.27 -1.60 -4.11
N VAL A 342 -1.92 -2.62 -3.56
CA VAL A 342 -1.27 -3.57 -2.66
C VAL A 342 -0.96 -4.84 -3.44
N HIS A 343 0.29 -5.19 -3.51
CA HIS A 343 0.78 -6.39 -4.15
C HIS A 343 1.13 -7.41 -3.08
N ILE A 344 0.66 -8.65 -3.23
CA ILE A 344 0.75 -9.67 -2.18
C ILE A 344 1.13 -11.01 -2.79
N THR A 345 1.84 -11.79 -1.98
CA THR A 345 1.98 -13.23 -2.14
C THR A 345 1.96 -13.92 -0.78
N ARG A 346 1.62 -15.19 -0.78
CA ARG A 346 1.65 -16.05 0.38
C ARG A 346 2.77 -17.07 0.20
N VAL A 347 3.59 -17.24 1.23
CA VAL A 347 4.66 -18.23 1.27
C VAL A 347 4.36 -19.21 2.40
N LYS A 348 4.21 -20.48 2.08
CA LYS A 348 4.04 -21.53 3.07
C LYS A 348 5.40 -22.01 3.58
N ARG A 349 5.39 -22.58 4.79
CA ARG A 349 6.60 -23.08 5.46
C ARG A 349 7.36 -24.09 4.60
N ASP A 350 6.66 -25.07 4.04
CA ASP A 350 7.21 -26.12 3.20
C ASP A 350 7.72 -25.61 1.83
N GLU A 351 7.17 -24.50 1.34
CA GLU A 351 7.55 -23.86 0.08
C GLU A 351 8.63 -22.78 0.25
N ALA A 352 8.93 -22.35 1.49
CA ALA A 352 9.72 -21.16 1.77
C ALA A 352 11.17 -21.24 1.21
N GLN A 353 11.83 -22.37 1.36
CA GLN A 353 13.21 -22.54 0.87
C GLN A 353 13.26 -22.60 -0.66
N GLU A 354 12.27 -23.23 -1.29
CA GLU A 354 12.18 -23.25 -2.75
C GLU A 354 11.87 -21.85 -3.31
N TYR A 355 10.97 -21.10 -2.66
CA TYR A 355 10.70 -19.71 -3.00
C TYR A 355 11.98 -18.86 -2.93
N LEU A 356 12.72 -18.92 -1.83
CA LEU A 356 13.96 -18.15 -1.66
C LEU A 356 15.02 -18.55 -2.69
N LYS A 357 15.18 -19.86 -2.94
CA LYS A 357 16.09 -20.36 -3.97
C LYS A 357 15.73 -19.85 -5.36
N HIS A 358 14.46 -19.89 -5.72
CA HIS A 358 13.99 -19.38 -7.01
C HIS A 358 14.29 -17.87 -7.17
N MET A 359 14.08 -17.08 -6.12
CA MET A 359 14.41 -15.63 -6.15
C MET A 359 15.93 -15.41 -6.28
N ALA A 360 16.75 -16.18 -5.59
CA ALA A 360 18.21 -16.13 -5.70
C ALA A 360 18.69 -16.48 -7.12
N GLU A 361 18.15 -17.54 -7.73
CA GLU A 361 18.44 -17.94 -9.11
C GLU A 361 18.07 -16.82 -10.10
N LYS A 362 16.89 -16.20 -9.94
CA LYS A 362 16.48 -15.02 -10.75
C LYS A 362 17.46 -13.85 -10.60
N LEU A 363 17.91 -13.57 -9.38
CA LEU A 363 18.88 -12.50 -9.12
C LEU A 363 20.24 -12.80 -9.77
N ALA A 364 20.71 -14.02 -9.64
CA ALA A 364 21.98 -14.45 -10.23
C ALA A 364 21.95 -14.36 -11.77
N VAL A 365 20.91 -14.88 -12.40
CA VAL A 365 20.79 -14.91 -13.87
C VAL A 365 20.54 -13.52 -14.47
N LEU A 366 19.67 -12.71 -13.85
CA LEU A 366 19.25 -11.45 -14.44
C LEU A 366 20.13 -10.25 -14.06
N TYR A 367 20.84 -10.33 -12.93
CA TYR A 367 21.59 -9.20 -12.37
C TYR A 367 23.00 -9.55 -11.90
N GLY A 368 23.42 -10.83 -12.00
CA GLY A 368 24.74 -11.27 -11.57
C GLY A 368 24.93 -11.25 -10.03
N TYR A 369 23.85 -11.11 -9.27
CA TYR A 369 23.91 -11.17 -7.81
C TYR A 369 23.71 -12.60 -7.32
N ASN A 370 24.80 -13.23 -6.91
CA ASN A 370 24.80 -14.63 -6.44
C ASN A 370 25.63 -14.79 -5.16
N PRO A 371 25.12 -14.27 -4.00
CA PRO A 371 25.88 -14.30 -2.75
C PRO A 371 26.06 -15.73 -2.21
N GLU A 372 25.14 -16.65 -2.55
CA GLU A 372 25.14 -18.04 -2.11
C GLU A 372 25.95 -18.96 -3.03
N LYS A 373 26.50 -18.40 -4.11
CA LYS A 373 27.27 -19.15 -5.13
C LYS A 373 26.49 -20.35 -5.68
N ILE A 374 25.19 -20.18 -5.90
CA ILE A 374 24.31 -21.23 -6.43
C ILE A 374 24.79 -21.56 -7.84
N GLU A 375 25.01 -22.83 -8.11
CA GLU A 375 25.21 -23.35 -9.46
C GLU A 375 23.88 -23.46 -10.19
N ILE A 376 23.76 -22.78 -11.33
CA ILE A 376 22.52 -22.72 -12.11
C ILE A 376 22.78 -23.39 -13.47
N SER A 377 22.04 -24.43 -13.77
CA SER A 377 22.18 -25.13 -15.07
C SER A 377 21.80 -24.21 -16.23
N ASN A 378 22.29 -24.53 -17.42
CA ASN A 378 21.98 -23.76 -18.61
C ASN A 378 20.49 -23.81 -18.95
N GLU A 379 19.85 -24.95 -18.75
CA GLU A 379 18.40 -25.12 -18.94
C GLU A 379 17.61 -24.16 -18.03
N LYS A 380 18.02 -24.05 -16.76
CA LYS A 380 17.39 -23.15 -15.79
C LYS A 380 17.63 -21.67 -16.14
N LYS A 381 18.83 -21.32 -16.60
CA LYS A 381 19.14 -19.98 -17.10
C LYS A 381 18.23 -19.60 -18.28
N VAL A 382 18.12 -20.51 -19.25
CA VAL A 382 17.25 -20.34 -20.42
C VAL A 382 15.79 -20.17 -20.01
N GLN A 383 15.32 -20.98 -19.06
CA GLN A 383 13.97 -20.87 -18.51
C GLN A 383 13.72 -19.48 -17.93
N ILE A 384 14.57 -19.02 -17.00
CA ILE A 384 14.45 -17.71 -16.34
C ILE A 384 14.48 -16.55 -17.34
N LEU A 385 15.40 -16.61 -18.31
CA LEU A 385 15.49 -15.58 -19.35
C LEU A 385 14.26 -15.53 -20.25
N ASN A 386 13.69 -16.68 -20.61
CA ASN A 386 12.47 -16.74 -21.42
C ASN A 386 11.24 -16.24 -20.65
N GLU A 387 11.09 -16.61 -19.37
CA GLU A 387 10.04 -16.11 -18.49
C GLU A 387 10.12 -14.58 -18.36
N GLN A 388 11.31 -14.06 -18.08
CA GLN A 388 11.51 -12.61 -17.98
C GLN A 388 11.24 -11.89 -19.31
N LYS A 389 11.64 -12.48 -20.44
CA LYS A 389 11.38 -11.92 -21.76
C LYS A 389 9.90 -11.90 -22.11
N ALA A 390 9.17 -12.97 -21.78
CA ALA A 390 7.72 -13.04 -21.94
C ALA A 390 7.02 -11.97 -21.09
N TYR A 391 7.44 -11.82 -19.83
CA TYR A 391 6.96 -10.78 -18.94
C TYR A 391 7.20 -9.36 -19.51
N GLU A 392 8.42 -9.05 -19.96
CA GLU A 392 8.74 -7.73 -20.52
C GLU A 392 7.93 -7.41 -21.78
N ARG A 393 7.62 -8.43 -22.60
CA ARG A 393 6.74 -8.28 -23.76
C ARG A 393 5.29 -7.99 -23.35
N ALA A 394 4.76 -8.73 -22.39
CA ALA A 394 3.41 -8.52 -21.88
C ALA A 394 3.25 -7.09 -21.33
N GLU A 395 4.22 -6.63 -20.54
CA GLU A 395 4.25 -5.27 -19.99
C GLU A 395 4.39 -4.19 -21.07
N PHE A 396 5.22 -4.41 -22.07
CA PHE A 396 5.29 -3.51 -23.22
C PHE A 396 3.92 -3.34 -23.90
N HIS A 397 3.21 -4.43 -24.14
CA HIS A 397 1.88 -4.38 -24.72
C HIS A 397 0.85 -3.73 -23.80
N ARG A 398 0.94 -3.95 -22.48
CA ARG A 398 0.10 -3.28 -21.49
C ARG A 398 0.31 -1.77 -21.52
N LEU A 399 1.55 -1.31 -21.44
CA LEU A 399 1.90 0.11 -21.49
C LEU A 399 1.48 0.76 -22.80
N ASN A 400 1.63 0.06 -23.92
CA ASN A 400 1.19 0.55 -25.22
C ASN A 400 -0.33 0.72 -25.29
N ARG A 401 -1.10 -0.21 -24.71
CA ARG A 401 -2.57 -0.08 -24.60
C ARG A 401 -2.96 1.14 -23.77
N ILE A 402 -2.34 1.36 -22.62
CA ILE A 402 -2.58 2.53 -21.76
C ILE A 402 -2.26 3.81 -22.53
N ARG A 403 -1.08 3.89 -23.15
CA ARG A 403 -0.65 5.03 -23.96
C ARG A 403 -1.62 5.34 -25.12
N ASN A 404 -2.11 4.32 -25.81
CA ASN A 404 -3.04 4.49 -26.90
C ASN A 404 -4.44 4.92 -26.43
N ARG A 405 -4.89 4.45 -25.26
CA ARG A 405 -6.13 4.94 -24.64
C ARG A 405 -5.99 6.39 -24.21
N ALA A 406 -4.87 6.79 -23.63
CA ALA A 406 -4.57 8.18 -23.30
C ALA A 406 -4.60 9.09 -24.52
N LYS A 407 -4.00 8.66 -25.65
CA LYS A 407 -4.04 9.41 -26.94
C LYS A 407 -5.46 9.65 -27.44
N ARG A 408 -6.38 8.72 -27.23
CA ARG A 408 -7.76 8.80 -27.74
C ARG A 408 -8.70 9.59 -26.83
N GLY A 409 -8.19 10.21 -25.77
CA GLY A 409 -9.02 10.94 -24.78
C GLY A 409 -9.93 10.06 -23.95
N HIS A 410 -9.82 8.72 -24.08
CA HIS A 410 -10.66 7.77 -23.34
C HIS A 410 -10.22 7.54 -21.90
N LEU A 411 -9.15 8.21 -21.43
CA LEU A 411 -8.61 8.11 -20.09
C LEU A 411 -8.87 9.35 -19.22
N ASN A 412 -9.92 10.12 -19.54
CA ASN A 412 -10.36 11.22 -18.67
C ASN A 412 -10.80 10.79 -17.27
N ILE A 413 -10.83 9.48 -17.01
CA ILE A 413 -11.22 8.93 -15.70
C ILE A 413 -10.06 8.97 -14.70
N HIS A 414 -8.79 9.11 -15.15
CA HIS A 414 -7.60 8.99 -14.31
C HIS A 414 -6.48 9.99 -14.62
N GLY A 415 -6.79 11.12 -15.23
CA GLY A 415 -5.92 12.28 -15.26
C GLY A 415 -4.48 12.10 -15.68
N TYR A 416 -4.24 11.49 -16.79
CA TYR A 416 -2.88 11.48 -17.34
C TYR A 416 -2.55 12.85 -17.94
N SER A 417 -1.59 13.55 -17.32
CA SER A 417 -0.98 14.75 -17.87
C SER A 417 -0.13 14.41 -19.11
N THR A 418 0.24 15.42 -19.89
CA THR A 418 1.24 15.29 -20.98
C THR A 418 2.54 14.65 -20.51
N ASP A 419 2.89 14.83 -19.25
CA ASP A 419 4.10 14.30 -18.63
C ASP A 419 3.98 12.80 -18.35
N THR A 420 2.82 12.35 -17.90
CA THR A 420 2.52 10.91 -17.78
C THR A 420 2.66 10.20 -19.11
N PHE A 421 2.23 10.84 -20.21
CA PHE A 421 2.37 10.29 -21.56
C PHE A 421 3.84 10.14 -21.99
N LYS A 422 4.69 11.13 -21.70
CA LYS A 422 6.15 11.05 -21.91
C LYS A 422 6.77 9.96 -21.06
N MET A 423 6.35 9.86 -19.80
CA MET A 423 6.80 8.84 -18.87
C MET A 423 6.54 7.42 -19.43
N TYR A 424 5.32 7.13 -19.88
CA TYR A 424 5.00 5.83 -20.50
C TYR A 424 5.82 5.57 -21.78
N GLY A 425 6.08 6.60 -22.58
CA GLY A 425 6.95 6.49 -23.75
C GLY A 425 8.39 6.08 -23.39
N ASN A 426 8.92 6.65 -22.32
CA ASN A 426 10.24 6.31 -21.81
C ASN A 426 10.30 4.89 -21.23
N PHE A 427 9.27 4.47 -20.50
CA PHE A 427 9.19 3.10 -20.00
C PHE A 427 9.11 2.07 -21.14
N MET A 428 8.31 2.32 -22.16
CA MET A 428 8.23 1.44 -23.33
C MET A 428 9.58 1.28 -24.03
N ARG A 429 10.34 2.37 -24.21
CA ARG A 429 11.68 2.32 -24.81
C ARG A 429 12.64 1.47 -23.95
N LYS A 430 12.62 1.65 -22.62
CA LYS A 430 13.41 0.83 -21.70
C LYS A 430 13.04 -0.65 -21.79
N LYS A 431 11.75 -0.97 -21.97
CA LYS A 431 11.28 -2.36 -22.13
C LYS A 431 11.80 -2.99 -23.43
N LEU A 432 11.75 -2.29 -24.55
CA LEU A 432 12.30 -2.77 -25.81
C LEU A 432 13.79 -3.09 -25.71
N ASN A 433 14.58 -2.18 -25.13
CA ASN A 433 16.01 -2.38 -24.94
C ASN A 433 16.27 -3.61 -24.06
N LYS A 434 15.47 -3.81 -23.01
CA LYS A 434 15.61 -4.97 -22.13
C LYS A 434 15.26 -6.28 -22.82
N ILE A 435 14.19 -6.30 -23.63
CA ILE A 435 13.82 -7.48 -24.45
C ILE A 435 14.96 -7.86 -25.40
N GLN A 436 15.56 -6.88 -26.07
CA GLN A 436 16.71 -7.12 -26.97
C GLN A 436 17.91 -7.71 -26.22
N ARG A 437 18.24 -7.17 -25.04
CA ARG A 437 19.32 -7.68 -24.19
C ARG A 437 19.08 -9.11 -23.71
N LEU A 438 17.84 -9.42 -23.32
CA LEU A 438 17.48 -10.77 -22.92
C LEU A 438 17.58 -11.77 -24.09
N GLN A 439 17.25 -11.34 -25.31
CA GLN A 439 17.46 -12.16 -26.49
C GLN A 439 18.94 -12.42 -26.74
N GLN A 440 19.80 -11.42 -26.65
CA GLN A 440 21.26 -11.60 -26.80
C GLN A 440 21.82 -12.62 -25.78
N ASN A 441 21.41 -12.50 -24.51
CA ASN A 441 21.84 -13.46 -23.49
C ASN A 441 21.37 -14.90 -23.82
N LEU A 442 20.16 -15.07 -24.36
CA LEU A 442 19.68 -16.39 -24.81
C LEU A 442 20.49 -16.94 -25.97
N ASP A 443 20.84 -16.09 -26.92
CA ASP A 443 21.64 -16.48 -28.10
C ASP A 443 23.08 -16.88 -27.68
N GLU A 444 23.64 -16.24 -26.64
CA GLU A 444 24.96 -16.57 -26.07
C GLU A 444 24.97 -17.94 -25.37
N ILE A 445 23.89 -18.29 -24.65
CA ILE A 445 23.81 -19.61 -23.96
C ILE A 445 23.55 -20.73 -24.98
N SER A 446 22.94 -20.43 -26.11
CA SER A 446 22.61 -21.43 -27.15
C SER A 446 23.77 -21.72 -28.10
N ARG A 447 24.84 -20.97 -28.02
CA ARG A 447 26.12 -21.17 -28.73
C ARG A 447 27.07 -22.02 -27.91
#